data_a863eb00c82118e3d85aaef376aba11e
#
_entry.id   a863eb00c82118e3d85aaef376aba11e
#
_cell.length_a   1.000
_cell.length_b   1.000
_cell.length_c   1.000
_cell.angle_alpha   90.00
_cell.angle_beta   90.00
_cell.angle_gamma   90.00
#
_symmetry.space_group_name_H-M   'P 1'
#
loop_
_entity.id
_entity.type
_entity.pdbx_description
1 polymer ?
#
loop_
_entity_poly.entity_id
_entity_poly.type
_entity_poly.pdbx_seq_one_letter_code
_entity_poly.pdbx_strand_id
1 'polypeptide(L)'
;MVEFDNRLNVAWWALRIGLGVGPIITGVDKYFNKLTDWGMYLSPMATKVVPISPATFMHIVGAVEIVAGLMVLSRWTKIGAYIVMLWLLGIAVNLLTTGMFYDLAMRDVEIAIGAFVLSQLTAEREQATGKHMAVTTQSS
;
A
#
# COMPACT_ATOMS: atom_id res chain seq x y z
N MET A 1 -19.86 -9.40 20.35
CA MET A 1 -18.60 -9.17 19.66
C MET A 1 -17.62 -8.43 20.52
N VAL A 2 -16.38 -8.85 20.48
CA VAL A 2 -15.31 -8.40 21.35
C VAL A 2 -14.81 -7.03 20.91
N GLU A 3 -14.39 -6.21 21.85
CA GLU A 3 -13.71 -4.96 21.55
C GLU A 3 -12.42 -5.20 20.76
N PHE A 4 -11.97 -4.19 20.03
CA PHE A 4 -10.71 -4.26 19.29
C PHE A 4 -9.55 -4.29 20.28
N ASP A 5 -8.98 -5.48 20.46
CA ASP A 5 -7.96 -5.78 21.46
C ASP A 5 -6.71 -4.90 21.26
N ASN A 6 -5.96 -4.69 22.35
CA ASN A 6 -4.68 -3.97 22.30
C ASN A 6 -3.69 -4.60 21.32
N ARG A 7 -3.63 -5.93 21.24
CA ARG A 7 -2.77 -6.62 20.29
C ARG A 7 -3.17 -6.37 18.85
N LEU A 8 -4.48 -6.39 18.59
CA LEU A 8 -5.00 -6.05 17.25
C LEU A 8 -4.72 -4.59 16.92
N ASN A 9 -4.81 -3.70 17.89
CA ASN A 9 -4.51 -2.30 17.69
C ASN A 9 -3.01 -2.08 17.37
N VAL A 10 -2.12 -2.80 18.06
CA VAL A 10 -0.68 -2.76 17.77
C VAL A 10 -0.41 -3.28 16.36
N ALA A 11 -1.04 -4.39 15.97
CA ALA A 11 -0.90 -4.94 14.62
C ALA A 11 -1.41 -3.96 13.56
N TRP A 12 -2.55 -3.33 13.82
CA TRP A 12 -3.11 -2.32 12.93
C TRP A 12 -2.17 -1.13 12.74
N TRP A 13 -1.61 -0.61 13.83
CA TRP A 13 -0.66 0.51 13.77
C TRP A 13 0.63 0.12 13.06
N ALA A 14 1.16 -1.08 13.32
CA ALA A 14 2.37 -1.56 12.66
C ALA A 14 2.17 -1.64 11.15
N LEU A 15 1.07 -2.23 10.70
CA LEU A 15 0.75 -2.32 9.28
C LEU A 15 0.48 -0.94 8.67
N ARG A 16 -0.25 -0.09 9.38
CA ARG A 16 -0.57 1.25 8.90
C ARG A 16 0.69 2.09 8.69
N ILE A 17 1.59 2.09 9.66
CA ILE A 17 2.86 2.82 9.55
C ILE A 17 3.72 2.24 8.43
N GLY A 18 3.88 0.92 8.39
CA GLY A 18 4.71 0.26 7.37
C GLY A 18 4.19 0.48 5.96
N LEU A 19 2.90 0.26 5.76
CA LEU A 19 2.28 0.38 4.43
C LEU A 19 1.98 1.83 4.04
N GLY A 20 2.03 2.76 4.99
CA GLY A 20 1.89 4.18 4.70
C GLY A 20 3.23 4.84 4.43
N VAL A 21 4.19 4.68 5.33
CA VAL A 21 5.51 5.31 5.23
C VAL A 21 6.34 4.70 4.12
N GLY A 22 6.29 3.36 3.96
CA GLY A 22 7.06 2.66 2.92
C GLY A 22 6.85 3.22 1.52
N PRO A 23 5.61 3.24 1.02
CA PRO A 23 5.33 3.82 -0.29
C PRO A 23 5.72 5.29 -0.42
N ILE A 24 5.58 6.07 0.65
CA ILE A 24 6.00 7.48 0.62
C ILE A 24 7.50 7.58 0.40
N ILE A 25 8.30 6.80 1.15
CA ILE A 25 9.75 6.80 1.01
C ILE A 25 10.17 6.36 -0.39
N THR A 26 9.63 5.23 -0.86
CA THR A 26 9.99 4.70 -2.19
C THR A 26 9.48 5.61 -3.30
N GLY A 27 8.32 6.21 -3.12
CA GLY A 27 7.76 7.16 -4.09
C GLY A 27 8.63 8.40 -4.23
N VAL A 28 9.07 8.98 -3.11
CA VAL A 28 9.99 10.12 -3.12
C VAL A 28 11.33 9.73 -3.74
N ASP A 29 11.86 8.54 -3.40
CA ASP A 29 13.15 8.08 -3.93
C ASP A 29 13.12 7.89 -5.44
N LYS A 30 11.96 7.63 -6.04
CA LYS A 30 11.84 7.52 -7.50
C LYS A 30 12.22 8.80 -8.23
N TYR A 31 12.24 9.92 -7.55
CA TYR A 31 12.74 11.20 -8.10
C TYR A 31 14.24 11.36 -7.94
N PHE A 32 14.86 10.62 -7.01
CA PHE A 32 16.28 10.77 -6.67
C PHE A 32 17.14 9.54 -6.99
N ASN A 33 16.54 8.35 -7.10
CA ASN A 33 17.23 7.07 -7.37
C ASN A 33 18.38 6.78 -6.39
N LYS A 34 18.20 7.12 -5.11
CA LYS A 34 19.22 6.88 -4.08
C LYS A 34 19.21 5.44 -3.56
N LEU A 35 18.04 4.84 -3.44
CA LEU A 35 17.92 3.45 -2.99
C LEU A 35 18.27 2.48 -4.12
N THR A 36 17.82 2.79 -5.34
CA THR A 36 18.08 1.95 -6.51
C THR A 36 17.73 2.74 -7.77
N ASP A 37 18.14 2.22 -8.92
CA ASP A 37 17.68 2.73 -10.22
C ASP A 37 16.31 2.11 -10.52
N TRP A 38 15.25 2.85 -10.22
CA TRP A 38 13.87 2.35 -10.37
C TRP A 38 13.50 2.02 -11.81
N GLY A 39 14.11 2.71 -12.78
CA GLY A 39 13.85 2.46 -14.20
C GLY A 39 14.17 1.04 -14.64
N MET A 40 15.12 0.38 -13.98
CA MET A 40 15.52 -0.99 -14.33
C MET A 40 14.43 -2.02 -14.06
N TYR A 41 13.45 -1.70 -13.22
CA TYR A 41 12.34 -2.62 -12.90
C TYR A 41 11.17 -2.48 -13.87
N LEU A 42 11.21 -1.49 -14.76
CA LEU A 42 10.11 -1.26 -15.70
C LEU A 42 10.15 -2.29 -16.83
N SER A 43 9.03 -2.97 -17.04
CA SER A 43 8.91 -3.96 -18.11
C SER A 43 8.97 -3.29 -19.48
N PRO A 44 9.67 -3.89 -20.46
CA PRO A 44 9.60 -3.43 -21.85
C PRO A 44 8.18 -3.39 -22.41
N MET A 45 7.28 -4.24 -21.94
CA MET A 45 5.87 -4.20 -22.34
C MET A 45 5.18 -2.92 -21.90
N ALA A 46 5.51 -2.42 -20.71
CA ALA A 46 4.95 -1.17 -20.20
C ALA A 46 5.34 0.02 -21.09
N THR A 47 6.59 0.06 -21.56
CA THR A 47 7.05 1.13 -22.45
C THR A 47 6.42 1.07 -23.84
N LYS A 48 6.01 -0.12 -24.29
CA LYS A 48 5.27 -0.26 -25.55
C LYS A 48 3.83 0.21 -25.45
N VAL A 49 3.20 -0.01 -24.30
CA VAL A 49 1.80 0.36 -24.08
C VAL A 49 1.67 1.86 -23.78
N VAL A 50 2.61 2.40 -22.98
CA VAL A 50 2.61 3.80 -22.60
C VAL A 50 3.84 4.47 -23.22
N PRO A 51 3.66 5.32 -24.26
CA PRO A 51 4.80 5.88 -25.01
C PRO A 51 5.41 7.09 -24.32
N ILE A 52 5.89 6.91 -23.11
CA ILE A 52 6.60 7.94 -22.34
C ILE A 52 7.95 7.39 -21.88
N SER A 53 8.87 8.29 -21.53
CA SER A 53 10.19 7.87 -21.06
C SER A 53 10.09 7.07 -19.76
N PRO A 54 11.00 6.09 -19.51
CA PRO A 54 11.00 5.37 -18.24
C PRO A 54 11.12 6.28 -17.01
N ALA A 55 11.88 7.36 -17.10
CA ALA A 55 12.01 8.33 -16.01
C ALA A 55 10.67 9.00 -15.69
N THR A 56 9.95 9.47 -16.72
CA THR A 56 8.64 10.08 -16.55
C THR A 56 7.64 9.07 -15.98
N PHE A 57 7.65 7.84 -16.48
CA PHE A 57 6.80 6.77 -15.97
C PHE A 57 7.04 6.54 -14.48
N MET A 58 8.30 6.45 -14.06
CA MET A 58 8.64 6.24 -12.65
C MET A 58 8.27 7.43 -11.77
N HIS A 59 8.33 8.65 -12.28
CA HIS A 59 7.88 9.83 -11.56
C HIS A 59 6.37 9.77 -11.29
N ILE A 60 5.59 9.34 -12.27
CA ILE A 60 4.14 9.15 -12.11
C ILE A 60 3.85 8.06 -11.08
N VAL A 61 4.56 6.94 -11.17
CA VAL A 61 4.46 5.83 -10.21
C VAL A 61 4.78 6.32 -8.81
N GLY A 62 5.85 7.10 -8.66
CA GLY A 62 6.23 7.69 -7.38
C GLY A 62 5.15 8.58 -6.79
N ALA A 63 4.53 9.41 -7.62
CA ALA A 63 3.42 10.28 -7.18
C ALA A 63 2.24 9.45 -6.68
N VAL A 64 1.85 8.40 -7.40
CA VAL A 64 0.77 7.49 -7.00
C VAL A 64 1.10 6.82 -5.66
N GLU A 65 2.34 6.38 -5.48
CA GLU A 65 2.76 5.74 -4.23
C GLU A 65 2.70 6.70 -3.05
N ILE A 66 3.12 7.94 -3.23
CA ILE A 66 3.04 8.96 -2.18
C ILE A 66 1.57 9.20 -1.79
N VAL A 67 0.69 9.35 -2.77
CA VAL A 67 -0.74 9.55 -2.51
C VAL A 67 -1.33 8.34 -1.78
N ALA A 68 -1.02 7.13 -2.25
CA ALA A 68 -1.52 5.90 -1.62
C ALA A 68 -1.04 5.79 -0.16
N GLY A 69 0.24 6.08 0.08
CA GLY A 69 0.80 6.07 1.44
C GLY A 69 0.13 7.09 2.35
N LEU A 70 -0.12 8.30 1.86
CA LEU A 70 -0.82 9.33 2.62
C LEU A 70 -2.26 8.92 2.92
N MET A 71 -2.95 8.24 2.00
CA MET A 71 -4.29 7.72 2.25
C MET A 71 -4.28 6.67 3.36
N VAL A 72 -3.29 5.79 3.38
CA VAL A 72 -3.16 4.79 4.44
C VAL A 72 -2.95 5.45 5.81
N LEU A 73 -2.19 6.53 5.85
CA LEU A 73 -1.91 7.26 7.10
C LEU A 73 -3.04 8.22 7.50
N SER A 74 -4.01 8.45 6.61
CA SER A 74 -5.16 9.31 6.88
C SER A 74 -6.34 8.50 7.42
N ARG A 75 -7.49 9.15 7.56
CA ARG A 75 -8.74 8.47 7.95
C ARG A 75 -9.27 7.51 6.89
N TRP A 76 -8.73 7.53 5.68
CA TRP A 76 -9.10 6.64 4.58
C TRP A 76 -8.19 5.40 4.50
N THR A 77 -7.75 4.90 5.64
CA THR A 77 -6.83 3.75 5.73
C THR A 77 -7.35 2.54 4.97
N LYS A 78 -8.62 2.22 5.10
CA LYS A 78 -9.21 1.04 4.43
C LYS A 78 -9.11 1.16 2.91
N ILE A 79 -9.50 2.30 2.36
CA ILE A 79 -9.44 2.56 0.92
C ILE A 79 -7.97 2.58 0.47
N GLY A 80 -7.12 3.27 1.21
CA GLY A 80 -5.68 3.32 0.94
C GLY A 80 -5.05 1.94 0.92
N ALA A 81 -5.42 1.08 1.87
CA ALA A 81 -4.90 -0.29 1.94
C ALA A 81 -5.29 -1.10 0.69
N TYR A 82 -6.53 -0.99 0.23
CA TYR A 82 -6.94 -1.65 -1.01
C TYR A 82 -6.18 -1.11 -2.23
N ILE A 83 -5.97 0.19 -2.30
CA ILE A 83 -5.20 0.80 -3.38
C ILE A 83 -3.75 0.28 -3.36
N VAL A 84 -3.12 0.24 -2.20
CA VAL A 84 -1.76 -0.31 -2.04
C VAL A 84 -1.72 -1.77 -2.47
N MET A 85 -2.70 -2.57 -2.04
CA MET A 85 -2.80 -3.98 -2.42
C MET A 85 -2.84 -4.17 -3.93
N LEU A 86 -3.76 -3.48 -4.60
CA LEU A 86 -3.91 -3.59 -6.06
C LEU A 86 -2.68 -3.06 -6.78
N TRP A 87 -2.09 -1.99 -6.28
CA TRP A 87 -0.88 -1.41 -6.84
C TRP A 87 0.30 -2.37 -6.77
N LEU A 88 0.49 -3.01 -5.61
CA LEU A 88 1.57 -3.99 -5.43
C LEU A 88 1.38 -5.22 -6.32
N LEU A 89 0.14 -5.68 -6.48
CA LEU A 89 -0.14 -6.77 -7.40
C LEU A 89 0.19 -6.37 -8.84
N GLY A 90 -0.12 -5.13 -9.23
CA GLY A 90 0.25 -4.60 -10.53
C GLY A 90 1.77 -4.55 -10.73
N ILE A 91 2.50 -4.10 -9.71
CA ILE A 91 3.98 -4.09 -9.74
C ILE A 91 4.51 -5.52 -9.87
N ALA A 92 3.96 -6.47 -9.13
CA ALA A 92 4.37 -7.86 -9.20
C ALA A 92 4.19 -8.42 -10.62
N VAL A 93 3.06 -8.14 -11.26
CA VAL A 93 2.82 -8.54 -12.64
C VAL A 93 3.85 -7.91 -13.58
N ASN A 94 4.14 -6.61 -13.40
CA ASN A 94 5.15 -5.93 -14.18
C ASN A 94 6.52 -6.61 -14.04
N LEU A 95 6.93 -6.95 -12.81
CA LEU A 95 8.20 -7.62 -12.56
C LEU A 95 8.25 -9.01 -13.21
N LEU A 96 7.15 -9.77 -13.14
CA LEU A 96 7.06 -11.08 -13.79
C LEU A 96 7.22 -10.97 -15.32
N THR A 97 6.71 -9.89 -15.92
CA THR A 97 6.84 -9.71 -17.37
C THR A 97 8.24 -9.30 -17.80
N THR A 98 9.10 -8.85 -16.87
CA THR A 98 10.51 -8.59 -17.20
C THR A 98 11.31 -9.87 -17.39
N GLY A 99 10.83 -11.01 -16.90
CA GLY A 99 11.57 -12.27 -16.88
C GLY A 99 12.68 -12.31 -15.83
N MET A 100 12.75 -11.28 -15.00
CA MET A 100 13.72 -11.13 -13.90
C MET A 100 12.99 -10.66 -12.64
N PHE A 101 13.70 -10.59 -11.53
CA PHE A 101 13.15 -10.05 -10.28
C PHE A 101 11.96 -10.84 -9.72
N TYR A 102 11.95 -12.15 -9.90
CA TYR A 102 10.88 -13.01 -9.35
C TYR A 102 10.81 -12.95 -7.84
N ASP A 103 11.96 -12.80 -7.19
CA ASP A 103 12.06 -12.61 -5.74
C ASP A 103 11.36 -11.32 -5.29
N LEU A 104 11.54 -10.23 -6.02
CA LEU A 104 10.88 -8.97 -5.74
C LEU A 104 9.37 -9.05 -6.00
N ALA A 105 8.96 -9.74 -7.06
CA ALA A 105 7.55 -9.96 -7.35
C ALA A 105 6.86 -10.74 -6.24
N MET A 106 7.50 -11.79 -5.74
CA MET A 106 6.99 -12.57 -4.62
C MET A 106 6.86 -11.71 -3.36
N ARG A 107 7.86 -10.90 -3.08
CA ARG A 107 7.84 -9.97 -1.94
C ARG A 107 6.66 -8.99 -2.05
N ASP A 108 6.42 -8.45 -3.24
CA ASP A 108 5.32 -7.50 -3.44
C ASP A 108 3.97 -8.16 -3.24
N VAL A 109 3.81 -9.44 -3.63
CA VAL A 109 2.60 -10.20 -3.35
C VAL A 109 2.43 -10.38 -1.84
N GLU A 110 3.50 -10.69 -1.12
CA GLU A 110 3.46 -10.83 0.35
C GLU A 110 3.03 -9.52 1.02
N ILE A 111 3.58 -8.40 0.57
CA ILE A 111 3.20 -7.08 1.09
C ILE A 111 1.74 -6.76 0.73
N ALA A 112 1.28 -7.16 -0.45
CA ALA A 112 -0.12 -7.00 -0.85
C ALA A 112 -1.06 -7.77 0.09
N ILE A 113 -0.67 -8.97 0.52
CA ILE A 113 -1.41 -9.73 1.53
C ILE A 113 -1.47 -8.95 2.84
N GLY A 114 -0.36 -8.35 3.26
CA GLY A 114 -0.32 -7.48 4.43
C GLY A 114 -1.27 -6.29 4.29
N ALA A 115 -1.33 -5.66 3.13
CA ALA A 115 -2.27 -4.57 2.87
C ALA A 115 -3.72 -5.03 2.95
N PHE A 116 -4.02 -6.23 2.45
CA PHE A 116 -5.35 -6.83 2.60
C PHE A 116 -5.69 -7.03 4.08
N VAL A 117 -4.76 -7.57 4.87
CA VAL A 117 -4.95 -7.73 6.32
C VAL A 117 -5.23 -6.38 6.98
N LEU A 118 -4.50 -5.33 6.58
CA LEU A 118 -4.73 -3.99 7.11
C LEU A 118 -6.15 -3.51 6.81
N SER A 119 -6.66 -3.77 5.60
CA SER A 119 -8.03 -3.37 5.24
C SER A 119 -9.06 -4.08 6.11
N GLN A 120 -8.86 -5.36 6.40
CA GLN A 120 -9.76 -6.13 7.26
C GLN A 120 -9.69 -5.66 8.72
N LEU A 121 -8.49 -5.42 9.23
CA LEU A 121 -8.33 -4.89 10.59
C LEU A 121 -8.95 -3.50 10.73
N THR A 122 -8.84 -2.66 9.70
CA THR A 122 -9.44 -1.34 9.70
C THR A 122 -10.97 -1.45 9.76
N ALA A 123 -11.56 -2.37 8.99
CA ALA A 123 -13.01 -2.60 9.01
C ALA A 123 -13.48 -3.05 10.40
N GLU A 124 -12.76 -3.97 11.03
CA GLU A 124 -13.09 -4.42 12.39
C GLU A 124 -12.94 -3.30 13.41
N ARG A 125 -11.89 -2.49 13.28
CA ARG A 125 -11.64 -1.36 14.18
C ARG A 125 -12.75 -0.32 14.06
N GLU A 126 -13.20 -0.02 12.86
CA GLU A 126 -14.31 0.91 12.62
C GLU A 126 -15.61 0.38 13.21
N GLN A 127 -15.90 -0.91 13.05
CA GLN A 127 -17.09 -1.54 13.62
C GLN A 127 -17.05 -1.52 15.15
N ALA A 128 -15.92 -1.84 15.74
CA ALA A 128 -15.77 -1.81 17.20
C ALA A 128 -15.97 -0.41 17.75
N THR A 129 -15.41 0.61 17.09
CA THR A 129 -15.57 2.02 17.48
C THR A 129 -17.02 2.46 17.33
N GLY A 130 -17.65 2.11 16.20
CA GLY A 130 -19.06 2.43 15.94
C GLY A 130 -19.99 1.81 16.97
N LYS A 131 -19.78 0.55 17.33
CA LYS A 131 -20.57 -0.14 18.35
C LYS A 131 -20.40 0.49 19.73
N HIS A 132 -19.18 0.86 20.09
CA HIS A 132 -18.92 1.50 21.36
C HIS A 132 -19.64 2.84 21.47
N MET A 133 -19.61 3.65 20.42
CA MET A 133 -20.31 4.94 20.39
C MET A 133 -21.82 4.76 20.46
N ALA A 134 -22.38 3.76 19.77
CA ALA A 134 -23.81 3.47 19.79
C ALA A 134 -24.28 3.08 21.20
N VAL A 135 -23.51 2.24 21.89
CA VAL A 135 -23.84 1.84 23.29
C VAL A 135 -23.79 3.05 24.21
N THR A 136 -22.78 3.90 24.09
CA THR A 136 -22.64 5.11 24.90
C THR A 136 -23.83 6.04 24.68
N THR A 137 -24.25 6.23 23.44
CA THR A 137 -25.40 7.08 23.11
C THR A 137 -26.69 6.54 23.70
N GLN A 138 -26.90 5.23 23.71
CA GLN A 138 -28.10 4.61 24.27
C GLN A 138 -28.16 4.67 25.79
N SER A 139 -27.01 4.69 26.47
CA SER A 139 -26.95 4.73 27.91
C SER A 139 -27.07 6.14 28.51
N SER A 140 -27.00 7.17 27.68
CA SER A 140 -27.18 8.56 28.09
C SER A 140 -28.62 9.03 27.84
#